data_44b734ea8dc9849b91958c8198458f4b
#
_entry.id   44b734ea8dc9849b91958c8198458f4b
#
_cell.length_a   1.000
_cell.length_b   1.000
_cell.length_c   1.000
_cell.angle_alpha   90.00
_cell.angle_beta   90.00
_cell.angle_gamma   90.00
#
_symmetry.space_group_name_H-M   'P 1'
#
loop_
_entity.id
_entity.type
_entity.pdbx_description
1 polymer ?
#
loop_
_entity_poly.entity_id
_entity_poly.type
_entity_poly.pdbx_seq_one_letter_code
_entity_poly.pdbx_strand_id
1 'polypeptide(L)'
;MLNSEKMVASIGNQDLDHADKYFKKALREDPEEVLVELGQYLESIGFLPQAQEIYEKVRFDFPEVNVNLAQIAAEDGDIEEAFLYLDAIPEDSDDYLSALIV
;
A
#
# COMPACT_ATOMS: atom_id res chain seq x y z
N MET A 1 11.23 7.06 17.20
CA MET A 1 10.10 6.25 16.72
C MET A 1 9.66 6.74 15.35
N LEU A 2 9.46 5.83 14.42
CA LEU A 2 9.01 6.17 13.07
C LEU A 2 7.56 6.65 13.07
N ASN A 3 7.20 7.50 12.09
CA ASN A 3 5.83 7.99 11.96
C ASN A 3 4.85 6.84 11.70
N SER A 4 5.28 5.80 10.96
CA SER A 4 4.48 4.60 10.74
C SER A 4 4.11 3.92 12.05
N GLU A 5 5.07 3.80 12.97
CA GLU A 5 4.82 3.21 14.28
C GLU A 5 3.85 4.04 15.11
N LYS A 6 3.99 5.37 15.05
CA LYS A 6 3.08 6.29 15.75
C LYS A 6 1.66 6.20 15.20
N MET A 7 1.54 6.05 13.88
CA MET A 7 0.23 5.87 13.24
C MET A 7 -0.44 4.58 13.72
N VAL A 8 0.30 3.47 13.72
CA VAL A 8 -0.23 2.18 14.17
C VAL A 8 -0.70 2.26 15.62
N ALA A 9 0.10 2.89 16.49
CA ALA A 9 -0.28 3.08 17.89
C ALA A 9 -1.55 3.93 18.02
N SER A 10 -1.67 5.00 17.22
CA SER A 10 -2.85 5.86 17.24
C SER A 10 -4.10 5.10 16.80
N ILE A 11 -3.98 4.26 15.78
CA ILE A 11 -5.09 3.40 15.32
C ILE A 11 -5.51 2.45 16.44
N GLY A 12 -4.54 1.84 17.10
CA GLY A 12 -4.81 0.94 18.23
C GLY A 12 -5.52 1.62 19.39
N ASN A 13 -5.29 2.91 19.59
CA ASN A 13 -5.94 3.73 20.60
C ASN A 13 -7.23 4.39 20.10
N GLN A 14 -7.64 4.11 18.86
CA GLN A 14 -8.82 4.68 18.24
C GLN A 14 -8.74 6.21 18.07
N ASP A 15 -7.52 6.74 18.00
CA ASP A 15 -7.25 8.15 17.80
C ASP A 15 -6.97 8.40 16.31
N LEU A 16 -8.04 8.49 15.52
CA LEU A 16 -7.92 8.60 14.07
C LEU A 16 -7.38 9.95 13.61
N ASP A 17 -7.57 11.00 14.39
CA ASP A 17 -7.03 12.32 14.05
C ASP A 17 -5.49 12.31 14.09
N HIS A 18 -4.92 11.73 15.14
CA HIS A 18 -3.47 11.59 15.24
C HIS A 18 -2.94 10.56 14.23
N ALA A 19 -3.71 9.49 13.98
CA ALA A 19 -3.34 8.51 12.97
C ALA A 19 -3.17 9.17 11.59
N ASP A 20 -4.10 10.03 11.19
CA ASP A 20 -4.02 10.75 9.91
C ASP A 20 -2.81 11.69 9.86
N LYS A 21 -2.55 12.38 10.95
CA LYS A 21 -1.39 13.28 11.06
C LYS A 21 -0.08 12.50 10.86
N TYR A 22 0.06 11.36 11.54
CA TYR A 22 1.26 10.54 11.42
C TYR A 22 1.36 9.86 10.06
N PHE A 23 0.22 9.52 9.45
CA PHE A 23 0.19 8.99 8.09
C PHE A 23 0.81 9.98 7.09
N LYS A 24 0.39 11.23 7.15
CA LYS A 24 0.93 12.28 6.27
C LYS A 24 2.42 12.50 6.50
N LYS A 25 2.86 12.45 7.76
CA LYS A 25 4.28 12.56 8.08
C LYS A 25 5.07 11.36 7.58
N ALA A 26 4.52 10.15 7.71
CA ALA A 26 5.17 8.94 7.23
C ALA A 26 5.40 9.01 5.72
N LEU A 27 4.42 9.46 4.96
CA LEU A 27 4.56 9.62 3.51
C LEU A 27 5.72 10.52 3.12
N ARG A 28 6.03 11.52 3.93
CA ARG A 28 7.11 12.47 3.64
C ARG A 28 8.46 12.06 4.20
N GLU A 29 8.49 11.39 5.33
CA GLU A 29 9.71 11.25 6.13
C GLU A 29 10.18 9.82 6.33
N ASP A 30 9.28 8.83 6.32
CA ASP A 30 9.66 7.45 6.58
C ASP A 30 10.29 6.80 5.33
N PRO A 31 11.25 5.86 5.51
CA PRO A 31 11.82 5.12 4.38
C PRO A 31 10.76 4.32 3.63
N GLU A 32 10.95 4.14 2.31
CA GLU A 32 10.00 3.40 1.48
C GLU A 32 9.77 1.97 1.96
N GLU A 33 10.82 1.29 2.45
CA GLU A 33 10.72 -0.07 2.99
C GLU A 33 9.73 -0.12 4.16
N VAL A 34 9.78 0.88 5.03
CA VAL A 34 8.85 1.01 6.16
C VAL A 34 7.45 1.30 5.66
N LEU A 35 7.33 2.13 4.62
CA LEU A 35 6.03 2.44 4.02
C LEU A 35 5.37 1.21 3.41
N VAL A 36 6.13 0.33 2.77
CA VAL A 36 5.58 -0.93 2.25
C VAL A 36 4.94 -1.75 3.37
N GLU A 37 5.64 -1.88 4.49
CA GLU A 37 5.10 -2.61 5.65
C GLU A 37 3.85 -1.94 6.21
N LEU A 38 3.86 -0.61 6.31
CA LEU A 38 2.69 0.14 6.77
C LEU A 38 1.50 -0.05 5.82
N GLY A 39 1.73 -0.01 4.50
CA GLY A 39 0.69 -0.24 3.51
C GLY A 39 0.04 -1.61 3.67
N GLN A 40 0.85 -2.64 3.86
CA GLN A 40 0.36 -4.00 4.08
C GLN A 40 -0.48 -4.10 5.35
N TYR A 41 -0.04 -3.47 6.43
CA TYR A 41 -0.81 -3.43 7.66
C TYR A 41 -2.15 -2.72 7.47
N LEU A 42 -2.14 -1.54 6.82
CA LEU A 42 -3.36 -0.76 6.57
C LEU A 42 -4.33 -1.54 5.69
N GLU A 43 -3.82 -2.23 4.68
CA GLU A 43 -4.66 -3.08 3.82
C GLU A 43 -5.33 -4.18 4.65
N SER A 44 -4.59 -4.80 5.56
CA SER A 44 -5.10 -5.91 6.37
C SER A 44 -6.21 -5.49 7.33
N ILE A 45 -6.23 -4.23 7.76
CA ILE A 45 -7.27 -3.71 8.67
C ILE A 45 -8.36 -2.93 7.94
N GLY A 46 -8.32 -2.90 6.60
CA GLY A 46 -9.36 -2.29 5.79
C GLY A 46 -9.21 -0.80 5.49
N PHE A 47 -8.06 -0.21 5.82
CA PHE A 47 -7.76 1.19 5.49
C PHE A 47 -7.23 1.27 4.05
N LEU A 48 -8.08 0.89 3.09
CA LEU A 48 -7.69 0.73 1.69
C LEU A 48 -7.26 2.02 0.99
N PRO A 49 -7.93 3.17 1.18
CA PRO A 49 -7.45 4.41 0.56
C PRO A 49 -6.05 4.79 1.00
N GLN A 50 -5.72 4.63 2.26
CA GLN A 50 -4.41 4.94 2.79
C GLN A 50 -3.36 3.95 2.28
N ALA A 51 -3.69 2.66 2.25
CA ALA A 51 -2.80 1.64 1.69
C ALA A 51 -2.51 1.93 0.21
N GLN A 52 -3.53 2.27 -0.56
CA GLN A 52 -3.39 2.61 -1.97
C GLN A 52 -2.44 3.79 -2.17
N GLU A 53 -2.59 4.83 -1.38
CA GLU A 53 -1.74 6.03 -1.48
C GLU A 53 -0.27 5.69 -1.23
N ILE A 54 0.01 4.83 -0.23
CA ILE A 54 1.36 4.36 0.04
C ILE A 54 1.91 3.56 -1.14
N TYR A 55 1.15 2.59 -1.63
CA TYR A 55 1.60 1.72 -2.72
C TYR A 55 1.88 2.51 -3.99
N GLU A 56 1.06 3.51 -4.31
CA GLU A 56 1.28 4.36 -5.48
C GLU A 56 2.58 5.15 -5.36
N LYS A 57 2.94 5.55 -4.15
CA LYS A 57 4.19 6.26 -3.92
C LYS A 57 5.42 5.37 -4.11
N VAL A 58 5.36 4.13 -3.65
CA VAL A 58 6.54 3.24 -3.60
C VAL A 58 6.64 2.27 -4.77
N ARG A 59 5.66 2.20 -5.65
CA ARG A 59 5.58 1.16 -6.69
C ARG A 59 6.72 1.17 -7.70
N PHE A 60 7.40 2.29 -7.86
CA PHE A 60 8.51 2.39 -8.82
C PHE A 60 9.77 1.69 -8.31
N ASP A 61 10.01 1.72 -7.00
CA ASP A 61 11.13 1.05 -6.36
C ASP A 61 10.76 -0.33 -5.82
N PHE A 62 9.46 -0.57 -5.57
CA PHE A 62 8.92 -1.82 -5.06
C PHE A 62 7.78 -2.28 -5.97
N PRO A 63 8.09 -2.73 -7.21
CA PRO A 63 7.03 -3.07 -8.19
C PRO A 63 6.09 -4.18 -7.74
N GLU A 64 6.47 -5.00 -6.77
CA GLU A 64 5.62 -6.06 -6.21
C GLU A 64 4.33 -5.49 -5.62
N VAL A 65 4.32 -4.23 -5.15
CA VAL A 65 3.09 -3.61 -4.60
C VAL A 65 2.03 -3.37 -5.66
N ASN A 66 2.38 -3.45 -6.96
CA ASN A 66 1.39 -3.35 -8.02
C ASN A 66 0.36 -4.48 -7.96
N VAL A 67 0.72 -5.65 -7.42
CA VAL A 67 -0.24 -6.73 -7.15
C VAL A 67 -1.28 -6.26 -6.15
N ASN A 68 -0.83 -5.62 -5.08
CA ASN A 68 -1.73 -5.08 -4.04
C ASN A 68 -2.64 -4.00 -4.61
N LEU A 69 -2.07 -3.09 -5.42
CA LEU A 69 -2.85 -2.04 -6.08
C LEU A 69 -3.91 -2.63 -7.01
N ALA A 70 -3.54 -3.66 -7.77
CA ALA A 70 -4.49 -4.33 -8.67
C ALA A 70 -5.63 -4.98 -7.89
N GLN A 71 -5.33 -5.60 -6.76
CA GLN A 71 -6.35 -6.22 -5.91
C GLN A 71 -7.32 -5.17 -5.34
N ILE A 72 -6.78 -4.04 -4.88
CA ILE A 72 -7.61 -2.94 -4.37
C ILE A 72 -8.51 -2.40 -5.48
N ALA A 73 -7.97 -2.17 -6.67
CA ALA A 73 -8.74 -1.67 -7.81
C ALA A 73 -9.84 -2.66 -8.20
N ALA A 74 -9.54 -3.95 -8.22
CA ALA A 74 -10.52 -5.00 -8.55
C ALA A 74 -11.66 -5.05 -7.52
N GLU A 75 -11.33 -4.89 -6.24
CA GLU A 75 -12.34 -4.85 -5.18
C GLU A 75 -13.28 -3.64 -5.33
N ASP A 76 -12.75 -2.53 -5.82
CA ASP A 76 -13.53 -1.33 -6.10
C ASP A 76 -14.32 -1.43 -7.42
N GLY A 77 -14.13 -2.50 -8.17
CA GLY A 77 -14.80 -2.71 -9.46
C GLY A 77 -14.10 -2.05 -10.64
N ASP A 78 -12.93 -1.46 -10.44
CA ASP A 78 -12.15 -0.81 -11.50
C ASP A 78 -11.19 -1.81 -12.14
N ILE A 79 -11.74 -2.65 -13.01
CA ILE A 79 -10.99 -3.74 -13.65
C ILE A 79 -9.92 -3.20 -14.60
N GLU A 80 -10.19 -2.11 -15.30
CA GLU A 80 -9.21 -1.52 -16.22
C GLU A 80 -7.97 -1.04 -15.46
N GLU A 81 -8.17 -0.36 -14.34
CA GLU A 81 -7.05 0.10 -13.50
C GLU A 81 -6.29 -1.09 -12.93
N ALA A 82 -6.98 -2.16 -12.53
CA ALA A 82 -6.34 -3.38 -12.05
C ALA A 82 -5.37 -3.94 -13.09
N PHE A 83 -5.79 -4.01 -14.35
CA PHE A 83 -4.93 -4.50 -15.43
C PHE A 83 -3.73 -3.58 -15.68
N LEU A 84 -3.90 -2.26 -15.55
CA LEU A 84 -2.79 -1.32 -15.70
C LEU A 84 -1.71 -1.56 -14.63
N TYR A 85 -2.11 -1.83 -13.40
CA TYR A 85 -1.14 -2.14 -12.35
C TYR A 85 -0.43 -3.46 -12.62
N LEU A 86 -1.14 -4.49 -13.09
CA LEU A 86 -0.55 -5.79 -13.39
C LEU A 86 0.45 -5.68 -14.55
N ASP A 87 0.16 -4.86 -15.55
CA ASP A 87 1.06 -4.65 -16.68
C ASP A 87 2.37 -3.97 -16.29
N ALA A 88 2.38 -3.28 -15.14
CA ALA A 88 3.59 -2.63 -14.63
C ALA A 88 4.54 -3.59 -13.91
N ILE A 89 4.14 -4.85 -13.68
CA ILE A 89 4.97 -5.85 -13.01
C ILE A 89 5.92 -6.48 -14.02
N PRO A 90 7.23 -6.57 -13.71
CA PRO A 90 8.18 -7.23 -14.63
C PRO A 90 7.82 -8.70 -14.87
N GLU A 91 7.87 -9.13 -16.13
CA GLU A 91 7.48 -10.48 -16.53
C GLU A 91 8.34 -11.58 -15.93
N ASP A 92 9.59 -11.28 -15.61
CA ASP A 92 10.54 -12.23 -15.06
C ASP A 92 10.55 -12.25 -13.53
N SER A 93 9.59 -11.59 -12.87
CA SER A 93 9.49 -11.58 -11.41
C SER A 93 8.53 -12.65 -10.92
N ASP A 94 8.75 -13.13 -9.69
CA ASP A 94 7.82 -14.05 -9.04
C ASP A 94 6.45 -13.41 -8.82
N ASP A 95 6.43 -12.09 -8.62
CA ASP A 95 5.19 -11.33 -8.43
C ASP A 95 4.34 -11.33 -9.68
N TYR A 96 4.97 -11.29 -10.87
CA TYR A 96 4.25 -11.39 -12.13
C TYR A 96 3.50 -12.72 -12.23
N LEU A 97 4.16 -13.81 -11.88
CA LEU A 97 3.56 -15.14 -11.90
C LEU A 97 2.42 -15.25 -10.90
N SER A 98 2.60 -14.68 -9.70
CA SER A 98 1.55 -14.63 -8.69
C SER A 98 0.33 -13.86 -9.16
N ALA A 99 0.55 -12.75 -9.87
CA ALA A 99 -0.52 -11.93 -10.41
C ALA A 99 -1.33 -12.67 -11.48
N LEU A 100 -0.69 -13.52 -12.29
CA LEU A 100 -1.39 -14.30 -13.30
C LEU A 100 -2.28 -15.40 -12.72
N ILE A 101 -1.95 -15.88 -11.53
CA ILE A 101 -2.71 -16.94 -10.86
C ILE A 101 -3.95 -16.37 -10.15
N VAL A 102 -3.86 -15.15 -9.68
CA VAL A 102 -4.96 -14.46 -9.02
C VAL A 102 -6.01 -14.02 -10.03
#